data_200250f8201993d673426ee5521e4552
#
_entry.id   200250f8201993d673426ee5521e4552
#
_cell.length_a   1.000
_cell.length_b   1.000
_cell.length_c   1.000
_cell.angle_alpha   90.00
_cell.angle_beta   90.00
_cell.angle_gamma   90.00
#
_symmetry.space_group_name_H-M   'P 1'
#
loop_
_entity.id
_entity.type
_entity.pdbx_description
1 polymer ?
#
loop_
_entity_poly.entity_id
_entity_poly.type
_entity_poly.pdbx_seq_one_letter_code
_entity_poly.pdbx_strand_id
1 'polypeptide(L)'
;MRDRWHVLKEPGTYTLARRLPVRFDVAVTTTLPKMRKERLAQQVRQDMWRALQKVRGFSPVVRVVETEAGCEVTAGGSVEAKSFPKARMEEVLVAILEDPERRARWGRWAVAMVAALVLPVLIAGGAAAGPAPVPVKVPSGREVALMGVLLDDTPGALWARFRFVAPGLGDAASAEATAQDMDDLCAHVAVPYLEHNKIQPARVVISLSDREIEFGKNAPDAVQYFEAYTLDGDTCVWEGL
;
A
#
# COMPACT_ATOMS: atom_id res chain seq x y z
N MET A 1 21.09 -1.38 -8.92
CA MET A 1 20.85 -1.52 -7.46
C MET A 1 19.38 -1.29 -7.23
N ARG A 2 18.62 -2.31 -6.75
CA ARG A 2 17.20 -2.12 -6.42
C ARG A 2 17.12 -1.26 -5.16
N ASP A 3 16.51 -0.10 -5.27
CA ASP A 3 16.26 0.81 -4.15
C ASP A 3 15.28 0.17 -3.17
N ARG A 4 15.79 -0.45 -2.14
CA ARG A 4 14.99 -1.14 -1.10
C ARG A 4 14.67 -0.16 0.02
N TRP A 5 13.43 -0.20 0.53
CA TRP A 5 13.09 0.48 1.77
C TRP A 5 13.72 -0.23 2.97
N HIS A 6 14.22 0.56 3.90
CA HIS A 6 14.79 0.06 5.14
C HIS A 6 13.79 0.23 6.27
N VAL A 7 13.55 -0.87 6.99
CA VAL A 7 12.71 -0.91 8.18
C VAL A 7 13.62 -0.99 9.40
N LEU A 8 13.49 -0.04 10.32
CA LEU A 8 14.19 -0.04 11.61
C LEU A 8 13.14 -0.18 12.71
N LYS A 9 13.24 -1.25 13.50
CA LYS A 9 12.34 -1.55 14.61
C LYS A 9 13.10 -1.40 15.91
N GLU A 10 12.62 -0.53 16.77
CA GLU A 10 13.12 -0.32 18.14
C GLU A 10 11.91 -0.41 19.09
N PRO A 11 12.12 -0.67 20.40
CA PRO A 11 11.02 -0.65 21.37
C PRO A 11 10.20 0.64 21.26
N GLY A 12 8.90 0.53 21.00
CA GLY A 12 7.99 1.67 20.84
C GLY A 12 8.16 2.48 19.55
N THR A 13 9.19 2.21 18.72
CA THR A 13 9.50 3.01 17.53
C THR A 13 9.53 2.15 16.27
N TYR A 14 8.96 2.68 15.20
CA TYR A 14 9.03 2.10 13.85
C TYR A 14 9.47 3.18 12.86
N THR A 15 10.55 2.93 12.12
CA THR A 15 11.07 3.88 11.13
C THR A 15 11.17 3.22 9.75
N LEU A 16 10.58 3.87 8.76
CA LEU A 16 10.74 3.56 7.34
C LEU A 16 11.65 4.59 6.70
N ALA A 17 12.71 4.16 6.05
CA ALA A 17 13.65 5.05 5.37
C ALA A 17 14.00 4.55 3.98
N ARG A 18 14.09 5.45 3.01
CA ARG A 18 14.55 5.12 1.67
C ARG A 18 16.05 4.85 1.62
N ARG A 19 16.83 5.51 2.47
CA ARG A 19 18.30 5.38 2.59
C ARG A 19 18.75 5.37 4.03
N LEU A 20 19.91 4.78 4.26
CA LEU A 20 20.64 4.82 5.53
C LEU A 20 21.95 5.61 5.36
N PRO A 21 22.45 6.30 6.42
CA PRO A 21 21.79 6.49 7.72
C PRO A 21 20.53 7.38 7.62
N VAL A 22 19.60 7.18 8.55
CA VAL A 22 18.38 7.98 8.63
C VAL A 22 18.73 9.45 8.88
N ARG A 23 18.27 10.34 8.02
CA ARG A 23 18.49 11.79 8.13
C ARG A 23 17.23 12.57 7.79
N PHE A 24 17.01 13.67 8.51
CA PHE A 24 15.94 14.62 8.27
C PHE A 24 16.54 16.00 7.97
N ASP A 25 16.58 16.41 6.69
CA ASP A 25 16.90 17.78 6.28
C ASP A 25 15.61 18.64 6.25
N VAL A 26 14.47 17.97 6.07
CA VAL A 26 13.11 18.49 6.21
C VAL A 26 12.28 17.51 7.02
N ALA A 27 11.49 18.00 7.97
CA ALA A 27 10.62 17.15 8.78
C ALA A 27 9.46 17.95 9.36
N VAL A 28 8.32 17.28 9.48
CA VAL A 28 7.15 17.77 10.21
C VAL A 28 6.69 16.64 11.14
N THR A 29 6.33 17.02 12.36
CA THR A 29 5.86 16.08 13.38
C THR A 29 4.42 16.39 13.75
N THR A 30 3.59 15.36 13.90
CA THR A 30 2.22 15.47 14.39
C THR A 30 1.90 14.34 15.35
N THR A 31 0.84 14.51 16.15
CA THR A 31 0.34 13.47 17.05
C THR A 31 -0.98 12.93 16.52
N LEU A 32 -1.11 11.62 16.53
CA LEU A 32 -2.30 10.88 16.12
C LEU A 32 -2.77 9.96 17.26
N PRO A 33 -4.04 9.53 17.28
CA PRO A 33 -4.52 8.54 18.22
C PRO A 33 -3.68 7.26 18.20
N LYS A 34 -3.82 6.41 19.22
CA LYS A 34 -3.11 5.13 19.27
C LYS A 34 -3.49 4.24 18.09
N MET A 35 -2.50 3.84 17.32
CA MET A 35 -2.64 3.07 16.09
C MET A 35 -1.47 2.07 15.95
N ARG A 36 -1.61 1.07 15.07
CA ARG A 36 -0.49 0.19 14.72
C ARG A 36 0.56 1.01 13.95
N LYS A 37 1.73 1.22 14.58
CA LYS A 37 2.81 2.07 14.05
C LYS A 37 3.32 1.64 12.68
N GLU A 38 3.34 0.34 12.41
CA GLU A 38 3.78 -0.24 11.14
C GLU A 38 2.86 0.23 10.00
N ARG A 39 1.53 0.05 10.17
CA ARG A 39 0.54 0.45 9.18
C ARG A 39 0.47 1.97 9.00
N LEU A 40 0.52 2.69 10.12
CA LEU A 40 0.52 4.16 10.08
C LEU A 40 1.74 4.68 9.31
N ALA A 41 2.94 4.16 9.58
CA ALA A 41 4.15 4.56 8.88
C ALA A 41 4.06 4.32 7.37
N GLN A 42 3.45 3.19 6.93
CA GLN A 42 3.25 2.88 5.52
C GLN A 42 2.31 3.87 4.84
N GLN A 43 1.16 4.16 5.46
CA GLN A 43 0.17 5.08 4.90
C GLN A 43 0.73 6.50 4.76
N VAL A 44 1.37 7.01 5.82
CA VAL A 44 2.01 8.34 5.79
C VAL A 44 3.12 8.38 4.73
N ARG A 45 3.92 7.32 4.61
CA ARG A 45 4.96 7.22 3.59
C ARG A 45 4.39 7.33 2.18
N GLN A 46 3.30 6.60 1.88
CA GLN A 46 2.69 6.62 0.56
C GLN A 46 2.18 8.01 0.19
N ASP A 47 1.43 8.65 1.09
CA ASP A 47 0.91 9.99 0.85
C ASP A 47 2.03 11.01 0.66
N MET A 48 3.06 10.93 1.49
CA MET A 48 4.25 11.77 1.38
C MET A 48 5.00 11.53 0.06
N TRP A 49 5.20 10.27 -0.32
CA TRP A 49 5.89 9.94 -1.56
C TRP A 49 5.14 10.47 -2.78
N ARG A 50 3.83 10.24 -2.87
CA ARG A 50 3.00 10.76 -3.98
C ARG A 50 3.11 12.27 -4.13
N ALA A 51 3.15 13.01 -3.03
CA ALA A 51 3.25 14.46 -3.05
C ALA A 51 4.66 14.99 -3.38
N LEU A 52 5.71 14.29 -2.94
CA LEU A 52 7.09 14.76 -3.00
C LEU A 52 7.99 13.98 -3.97
N GLN A 53 7.49 12.98 -4.70
CA GLN A 53 8.28 12.15 -5.63
C GLN A 53 8.98 12.97 -6.74
N LYS A 54 8.45 14.14 -7.09
CA LYS A 54 9.03 15.04 -8.09
C LYS A 54 10.21 15.88 -7.54
N VAL A 55 10.45 15.85 -6.22
CA VAL A 55 11.57 16.57 -5.61
C VAL A 55 12.85 15.78 -5.84
N ARG A 56 13.73 16.34 -6.67
CA ARG A 56 14.98 15.67 -7.07
C ARG A 56 15.89 15.45 -5.86
N GLY A 57 16.38 14.22 -5.69
CA GLY A 57 17.26 13.84 -4.59
C GLY A 57 16.59 13.67 -3.24
N PHE A 58 15.26 13.72 -3.17
CA PHE A 58 14.54 13.47 -1.93
C PHE A 58 14.57 11.99 -1.56
N SER A 59 14.96 11.70 -0.33
CA SER A 59 14.99 10.37 0.27
C SER A 59 14.06 10.37 1.47
N PRO A 60 12.83 9.87 1.33
CA PRO A 60 11.80 9.95 2.36
C PRO A 60 12.11 9.08 3.58
N VAL A 61 11.69 9.59 4.73
CA VAL A 61 11.71 8.92 6.03
C VAL A 61 10.41 9.17 6.76
N VAL A 62 9.82 8.13 7.32
CA VAL A 62 8.71 8.24 8.29
C VAL A 62 9.11 7.51 9.56
N ARG A 63 9.00 8.20 10.70
CA ARG A 63 9.20 7.61 12.02
C ARG A 63 7.91 7.73 12.82
N VAL A 64 7.50 6.64 13.43
CA VAL A 64 6.36 6.57 14.34
C VAL A 64 6.84 6.10 15.69
N VAL A 65 6.54 6.88 16.71
CA VAL A 65 6.88 6.58 18.12
C VAL A 65 5.57 6.40 18.89
N GLU A 66 5.43 5.29 19.59
CA GLU A 66 4.32 5.07 20.51
C GLU A 66 4.52 5.93 21.76
N THR A 67 3.48 6.66 22.16
CA THR A 67 3.44 7.47 23.36
C THR A 67 2.24 7.08 24.22
N GLU A 68 2.17 7.56 25.45
CA GLU A 68 0.99 7.35 26.29
C GLU A 68 -0.28 7.95 25.67
N ALA A 69 -0.14 9.08 24.97
CA ALA A 69 -1.24 9.81 24.34
C ALA A 69 -1.62 9.29 22.95
N GLY A 70 -0.82 8.40 22.34
CA GLY A 70 -1.07 7.90 20.99
C GLY A 70 0.21 7.58 20.22
N CYS A 71 0.30 8.05 18.99
CA CYS A 71 1.46 7.91 18.12
C CYS A 71 1.99 9.29 17.71
N GLU A 72 3.26 9.55 17.98
CA GLU A 72 3.95 10.70 17.40
C GLU A 72 4.55 10.28 16.05
N VAL A 73 4.20 11.02 15.00
CA VAL A 73 4.62 10.75 13.63
C VAL A 73 5.51 11.87 13.14
N THR A 74 6.74 11.54 12.77
CA THR A 74 7.66 12.46 12.07
C THR A 74 7.77 12.01 10.62
N ALA A 75 7.31 12.85 9.69
CA ALA A 75 7.40 12.63 8.25
C ALA A 75 8.34 13.65 7.62
N GLY A 76 9.19 13.20 6.69
CA GLY A 76 10.17 14.05 6.03
C GLY A 76 11.25 13.23 5.35
N GLY A 77 12.50 13.68 5.45
CA GLY A 77 13.64 12.96 4.89
C GLY A 77 14.82 13.85 4.54
N SER A 78 15.80 13.25 3.89
CA SER A 78 16.99 13.95 3.41
C SER A 78 16.86 14.37 1.95
N VAL A 79 17.56 15.46 1.58
CA VAL A 79 17.60 15.98 0.21
C VAL A 79 19.06 16.12 -0.23
N GLU A 80 19.45 15.45 -1.33
CA GLU A 80 20.82 15.49 -1.85
C GLU A 80 21.17 16.77 -2.65
N ALA A 81 20.33 17.79 -2.57
CA ALA A 81 20.59 19.07 -3.24
C ALA A 81 21.22 20.07 -2.28
N LYS A 82 22.22 20.86 -2.76
CA LYS A 82 22.83 21.94 -1.97
C LYS A 82 21.82 23.04 -1.58
N SER A 83 20.78 23.22 -2.39
CA SER A 83 19.67 24.13 -2.13
C SER A 83 18.37 23.48 -2.59
N PHE A 84 17.34 23.56 -1.77
CA PHE A 84 16.01 23.01 -2.04
C PHE A 84 14.93 23.86 -1.35
N PRO A 85 13.69 23.83 -1.82
CA PRO A 85 12.60 24.66 -1.29
C PRO A 85 12.07 24.09 0.04
N LYS A 86 12.88 24.18 1.11
CA LYS A 86 12.57 23.57 2.42
C LYS A 86 11.19 23.99 2.94
N ALA A 87 10.91 25.31 2.99
CA ALA A 87 9.64 25.82 3.50
C ALA A 87 8.44 25.25 2.70
N ARG A 88 8.57 25.18 1.37
CA ARG A 88 7.51 24.60 0.53
C ARG A 88 7.29 23.12 0.78
N MET A 89 8.35 22.37 1.03
CA MET A 89 8.24 20.94 1.38
C MET A 89 7.60 20.75 2.76
N GLU A 90 7.94 21.58 3.73
CA GLU A 90 7.32 21.58 5.06
C GLU A 90 5.81 21.91 4.97
N GLU A 91 5.41 22.90 4.16
CA GLU A 91 4.00 23.21 3.91
C GLU A 91 3.25 21.99 3.34
N VAL A 92 3.83 21.29 2.37
CA VAL A 92 3.24 20.08 1.78
C VAL A 92 3.12 18.98 2.83
N LEU A 93 4.14 18.78 3.66
CA LEU A 93 4.09 17.76 4.72
C LEU A 93 3.04 18.11 5.79
N VAL A 94 2.93 19.38 6.19
CA VAL A 94 1.86 19.84 7.08
C VAL A 94 0.49 19.56 6.48
N ALA A 95 0.29 19.94 5.21
CA ALA A 95 -0.98 19.71 4.53
C ALA A 95 -1.36 18.22 4.47
N ILE A 96 -0.39 17.31 4.31
CA ILE A 96 -0.62 15.86 4.35
C ILE A 96 -0.98 15.41 5.76
N LEU A 97 -0.19 15.81 6.76
CA LEU A 97 -0.30 15.31 8.13
C LEU A 97 -1.53 15.87 8.86
N GLU A 98 -2.01 17.04 8.47
CA GLU A 98 -3.17 17.71 9.09
C GLU A 98 -4.48 17.49 8.31
N ASP A 99 -4.43 16.84 7.15
CA ASP A 99 -5.60 16.54 6.33
C ASP A 99 -6.58 15.61 7.09
N PRO A 100 -7.81 16.04 7.38
CA PRO A 100 -8.75 15.26 8.18
C PRO A 100 -9.20 13.97 7.50
N GLU A 101 -9.28 13.94 6.16
CA GLU A 101 -9.67 12.75 5.41
C GLU A 101 -8.57 11.69 5.45
N ARG A 102 -7.30 12.10 5.30
CA ARG A 102 -6.13 11.22 5.43
C ARG A 102 -6.02 10.68 6.86
N ARG A 103 -6.16 11.53 7.88
CA ARG A 103 -6.16 11.12 9.29
C ARG A 103 -7.27 10.11 9.59
N ALA A 104 -8.48 10.34 9.10
CA ALA A 104 -9.59 9.41 9.26
C ALA A 104 -9.34 8.09 8.54
N ARG A 105 -8.74 8.12 7.35
CA ARG A 105 -8.33 6.93 6.60
C ARG A 105 -7.29 6.13 7.37
N TRP A 106 -6.17 6.76 7.78
CA TRP A 106 -5.14 6.11 8.57
C TRP A 106 -5.71 5.46 9.84
N GLY A 107 -6.67 6.12 10.50
CA GLY A 107 -7.35 5.60 11.68
C GLY A 107 -8.17 4.34 11.39
N ARG A 108 -8.93 4.30 10.30
CA ARG A 108 -9.71 3.11 9.90
C ARG A 108 -8.81 1.90 9.67
N TRP A 109 -7.67 2.10 9.04
CA TRP A 109 -6.69 1.06 8.76
C TRP A 109 -5.99 0.52 10.01
N ALA A 110 -5.84 1.36 11.01
CA ALA A 110 -5.15 1.01 12.24
C ALA A 110 -6.04 0.26 13.24
N VAL A 111 -7.37 0.30 13.07
CA VAL A 111 -8.37 -0.28 14.00
C VAL A 111 -9.07 -1.51 13.42
N ALA A 112 -8.86 -1.84 12.14
CA ALA A 112 -9.55 -2.95 11.48
C ALA A 112 -9.37 -4.27 12.23
N MET A 113 -10.34 -4.60 13.09
CA MET A 113 -10.52 -5.92 13.65
C MET A 113 -10.90 -6.90 12.53
N VAL A 114 -10.27 -8.04 12.56
CA VAL A 114 -10.46 -9.18 11.68
C VAL A 114 -11.93 -9.61 11.70
N ALA A 115 -12.70 -9.24 10.68
CA ALA A 115 -13.87 -9.99 10.30
C ALA A 115 -13.36 -11.12 9.39
N ALA A 116 -13.17 -12.30 9.96
CA ALA A 116 -12.78 -13.49 9.21
C ALA A 116 -13.89 -13.84 8.22
N LEU A 117 -13.72 -13.51 6.96
CA LEU A 117 -14.50 -14.05 5.86
C LEU A 117 -14.02 -15.48 5.62
N VAL A 118 -14.72 -16.43 6.26
CA VAL A 118 -14.61 -17.84 5.91
C VAL A 118 -15.35 -18.05 4.58
N LEU A 119 -14.61 -18.09 3.49
CA LEU A 119 -15.14 -18.51 2.20
C LEU A 119 -15.09 -20.04 2.12
N PRO A 120 -16.24 -20.74 1.96
CA PRO A 120 -16.22 -22.17 1.73
C PRO A 120 -15.68 -22.47 0.32
N VAL A 121 -14.61 -23.23 0.23
CA VAL A 121 -14.15 -23.82 -1.03
C VAL A 121 -15.12 -24.95 -1.38
N LEU A 122 -16.05 -24.68 -2.29
CA LEU A 122 -16.84 -25.72 -2.96
C LEU A 122 -16.02 -26.27 -4.15
N ILE A 123 -15.44 -27.45 -3.95
CA ILE A 123 -14.89 -28.23 -5.05
C ILE A 123 -16.04 -28.96 -5.73
N ALA A 124 -16.54 -28.42 -6.83
CA ALA A 124 -17.41 -29.12 -7.76
C ALA A 124 -16.71 -29.18 -9.12
N GLY A 125 -16.36 -30.38 -9.54
CA GLY A 125 -15.81 -30.64 -10.86
C GLY A 125 -16.86 -30.38 -11.94
N GLY A 126 -16.51 -29.56 -12.91
CA GLY A 126 -17.32 -29.28 -14.11
C GLY A 126 -16.58 -28.30 -15.01
N ALA A 127 -16.57 -28.55 -16.31
CA ALA A 127 -15.75 -27.87 -17.33
C ALA A 127 -15.77 -26.35 -17.27
N ALA A 128 -14.60 -25.76 -17.22
CA ALA A 128 -14.10 -24.53 -17.85
C ALA A 128 -15.01 -23.28 -17.91
N ALA A 129 -15.62 -22.89 -16.78
CA ALA A 129 -15.84 -21.49 -16.47
C ALA A 129 -14.94 -21.18 -15.27
N GLY A 130 -14.08 -20.15 -15.36
CA GLY A 130 -13.29 -19.71 -14.21
C GLY A 130 -14.22 -19.45 -13.02
N PRO A 131 -13.74 -19.52 -11.77
CA PRO A 131 -14.57 -19.20 -10.62
C PRO A 131 -15.20 -17.82 -10.81
N ALA A 132 -16.50 -17.71 -10.49
CA ALA A 132 -17.19 -16.43 -10.59
C ALA A 132 -16.44 -15.35 -9.79
N PRO A 133 -16.34 -14.11 -10.32
CA PRO A 133 -15.66 -13.04 -9.64
C PRO A 133 -16.26 -12.79 -8.25
N VAL A 134 -15.40 -12.69 -7.23
CA VAL A 134 -15.83 -12.49 -5.85
C VAL A 134 -15.84 -10.99 -5.56
N PRO A 135 -17.01 -10.39 -5.26
CA PRO A 135 -17.11 -8.96 -5.00
C PRO A 135 -16.35 -8.59 -3.72
N VAL A 136 -15.62 -7.48 -3.78
CA VAL A 136 -14.81 -6.95 -2.67
C VAL A 136 -15.14 -5.47 -2.47
N LYS A 137 -15.25 -5.05 -1.21
CA LYS A 137 -15.45 -3.64 -0.87
C LYS A 137 -14.11 -2.93 -0.79
N VAL A 138 -14.03 -1.74 -1.38
CA VAL A 138 -12.85 -0.86 -1.33
C VAL A 138 -13.23 0.54 -0.82
N PRO A 139 -12.27 1.34 -0.32
CA PRO A 139 -12.50 2.65 0.27
C PRO A 139 -13.20 3.66 -0.64
N SER A 140 -12.94 3.60 -1.96
CA SER A 140 -13.59 4.49 -2.93
C SER A 140 -15.08 4.21 -3.10
N GLY A 141 -15.58 3.06 -2.63
CA GLY A 141 -16.95 2.58 -2.88
C GLY A 141 -17.17 2.01 -4.28
N ARG A 142 -16.12 1.91 -5.10
CA ARG A 142 -16.16 1.33 -6.44
C ARG A 142 -16.53 -0.15 -6.38
N GLU A 143 -17.23 -0.64 -7.39
CA GLU A 143 -17.41 -2.07 -7.58
C GLU A 143 -16.09 -2.72 -7.98
N VAL A 144 -15.60 -3.63 -7.16
CA VAL A 144 -14.39 -4.40 -7.39
C VAL A 144 -14.68 -5.88 -7.17
N ALA A 145 -14.15 -6.74 -8.03
CA ALA A 145 -14.26 -8.17 -7.85
C ALA A 145 -12.90 -8.86 -8.03
N LEU A 146 -12.59 -9.82 -7.14
CA LEU A 146 -11.43 -10.69 -7.28
C LEU A 146 -11.69 -11.71 -8.38
N MET A 147 -10.86 -11.69 -9.42
CA MET A 147 -10.89 -12.62 -10.55
C MET A 147 -10.10 -13.91 -10.26
N GLY A 148 -9.02 -13.79 -9.52
CA GLY A 148 -8.18 -14.93 -9.18
C GLY A 148 -6.85 -14.53 -8.56
N VAL A 149 -6.21 -15.56 -8.01
CA VAL A 149 -4.86 -15.46 -7.42
C VAL A 149 -3.94 -16.39 -8.21
N LEU A 150 -2.82 -15.86 -8.68
CA LEU A 150 -1.79 -16.61 -9.39
C LEU A 150 -0.53 -16.63 -8.54
N LEU A 151 0.02 -17.80 -8.33
CA LEU A 151 1.34 -17.99 -7.73
C LEU A 151 2.33 -18.17 -8.88
N ASP A 152 3.31 -17.27 -8.96
CA ASP A 152 4.25 -17.14 -10.06
C ASP A 152 5.68 -17.19 -9.53
N ASP A 153 6.44 -18.21 -9.85
CA ASP A 153 7.84 -18.38 -9.49
C ASP A 153 8.82 -18.03 -10.63
N THR A 154 8.28 -17.68 -11.80
CA THR A 154 9.07 -17.31 -12.99
C THR A 154 10.11 -16.19 -12.74
N PRO A 155 9.87 -15.20 -11.86
CA PRO A 155 10.86 -14.18 -11.51
C PRO A 155 12.04 -14.68 -10.66
N GLY A 156 12.13 -15.97 -10.37
CA GLY A 156 13.18 -16.55 -9.51
C GLY A 156 12.89 -16.46 -8.00
N ALA A 157 11.72 -15.98 -7.63
CA ALA A 157 11.18 -16.00 -6.28
C ALA A 157 9.65 -16.04 -6.37
N LEU A 158 8.97 -16.64 -5.39
CA LEU A 158 7.52 -16.76 -5.41
C LEU A 158 6.85 -15.39 -5.33
N TRP A 159 6.04 -15.06 -6.32
CA TRP A 159 5.18 -13.89 -6.36
C TRP A 159 3.72 -14.32 -6.26
N ALA A 160 2.93 -13.67 -5.43
CA ALA A 160 1.49 -13.84 -5.37
C ALA A 160 0.82 -12.67 -6.10
N ARG A 161 0.11 -12.96 -7.19
CA ARG A 161 -0.56 -11.97 -8.03
C ARG A 161 -2.07 -12.05 -7.80
N PHE A 162 -2.63 -11.02 -7.18
CA PHE A 162 -4.06 -10.87 -6.97
C PHE A 162 -4.62 -10.00 -8.08
N ARG A 163 -5.60 -10.53 -8.80
CA ARG A 163 -6.16 -9.90 -10.00
C ARG A 163 -7.60 -9.50 -9.76
N PHE A 164 -7.86 -8.21 -9.90
CA PHE A 164 -9.18 -7.63 -9.67
C PHE A 164 -9.70 -6.95 -10.92
N VAL A 165 -11.03 -6.94 -11.05
CA VAL A 165 -11.75 -6.17 -12.06
C VAL A 165 -12.57 -5.10 -11.36
N ALA A 166 -12.53 -3.90 -11.91
CA ALA A 166 -13.32 -2.74 -11.49
C ALA A 166 -13.91 -2.06 -12.73
N PRO A 167 -15.12 -2.43 -13.18
CA PRO A 167 -15.81 -1.72 -14.25
C PRO A 167 -15.92 -0.25 -13.87
N GLY A 168 -15.63 0.66 -14.77
CA GLY A 168 -15.56 2.10 -14.44
C GLY A 168 -14.20 2.58 -13.90
N LEU A 169 -13.18 1.73 -13.92
CA LEU A 169 -11.79 2.13 -13.72
C LEU A 169 -11.38 3.03 -14.90
N GLY A 170 -11.02 4.28 -14.65
CA GLY A 170 -10.74 5.26 -15.71
C GLY A 170 -11.77 6.37 -15.84
N ASP A 171 -13.03 6.12 -15.48
CA ASP A 171 -14.09 7.13 -15.48
C ASP A 171 -14.01 7.96 -14.20
N ALA A 172 -13.30 9.07 -14.22
CA ALA A 172 -13.19 10.03 -13.12
C ALA A 172 -12.47 9.52 -11.82
N ALA A 173 -11.86 8.34 -11.83
CA ALA A 173 -11.08 7.89 -10.69
C ALA A 173 -9.75 8.63 -10.64
N SER A 174 -9.48 9.34 -9.54
CA SER A 174 -8.14 9.86 -9.31
C SER A 174 -7.14 8.70 -9.15
N ALA A 175 -5.94 8.86 -9.65
CA ALA A 175 -4.86 7.87 -9.43
C ALA A 175 -4.63 7.62 -7.93
N GLU A 176 -4.88 8.62 -7.10
CA GLU A 176 -4.78 8.52 -5.64
C GLU A 176 -5.85 7.59 -5.05
N ALA A 177 -7.12 7.72 -5.46
CA ALA A 177 -8.19 6.83 -4.98
C ALA A 177 -7.95 5.38 -5.44
N THR A 178 -7.48 5.17 -6.67
CA THR A 178 -7.12 3.85 -7.19
C THR A 178 -5.99 3.22 -6.39
N ALA A 179 -4.94 3.98 -6.09
CA ALA A 179 -3.85 3.49 -5.27
C ALA A 179 -4.29 3.14 -3.83
N GLN A 180 -5.22 3.92 -3.26
CA GLN A 180 -5.81 3.61 -1.95
C GLN A 180 -6.59 2.30 -1.97
N ASP A 181 -7.40 2.08 -3.01
CA ASP A 181 -8.11 0.83 -3.20
C ASP A 181 -7.14 -0.36 -3.28
N MET A 182 -6.02 -0.22 -4.02
CA MET A 182 -5.03 -1.29 -4.16
C MET A 182 -4.29 -1.59 -2.85
N ASP A 183 -4.03 -0.57 -2.04
CA ASP A 183 -3.49 -0.75 -0.68
C ASP A 183 -4.47 -1.52 0.21
N ASP A 184 -5.76 -1.20 0.11
CA ASP A 184 -6.84 -1.88 0.83
C ASP A 184 -6.93 -3.35 0.40
N LEU A 185 -6.92 -3.60 -0.89
CA LEU A 185 -6.95 -4.95 -1.45
C LEU A 185 -5.74 -5.79 -0.99
N CYS A 186 -4.56 -5.19 -0.89
CA CYS A 186 -3.40 -5.90 -0.34
C CYS A 186 -3.62 -6.27 1.13
N ALA A 187 -4.03 -5.32 1.97
CA ALA A 187 -4.13 -5.54 3.41
C ALA A 187 -5.32 -6.42 3.81
N HIS A 188 -6.48 -6.28 3.13
CA HIS A 188 -7.71 -6.93 3.54
C HIS A 188 -8.12 -8.14 2.70
N VAL A 189 -7.49 -8.34 1.55
CA VAL A 189 -7.74 -9.51 0.71
C VAL A 189 -6.49 -10.37 0.58
N ALA A 190 -5.36 -9.77 0.16
CA ALA A 190 -4.17 -10.56 -0.11
C ALA A 190 -3.54 -11.11 1.17
N VAL A 191 -3.35 -10.30 2.21
CA VAL A 191 -2.75 -10.75 3.47
C VAL A 191 -3.55 -11.87 4.12
N PRO A 192 -4.88 -11.73 4.36
CA PRO A 192 -5.67 -12.82 4.95
C PRO A 192 -5.67 -14.10 4.10
N TYR A 193 -5.71 -13.96 2.77
CA TYR A 193 -5.63 -15.11 1.87
C TYR A 193 -4.30 -15.85 2.03
N LEU A 194 -3.19 -15.13 2.06
CA LEU A 194 -1.85 -15.70 2.19
C LEU A 194 -1.62 -16.35 3.55
N GLU A 195 -2.10 -15.73 4.62
CA GLU A 195 -2.05 -16.30 5.97
C GLU A 195 -2.88 -17.58 6.09
N HIS A 196 -4.12 -17.58 5.57
CA HIS A 196 -5.00 -18.73 5.58
C HIS A 196 -4.39 -19.93 4.83
N ASN A 197 -3.79 -19.65 3.67
CA ASN A 197 -3.18 -20.70 2.83
C ASN A 197 -1.72 -21.00 3.19
N LYS A 198 -1.15 -20.34 4.22
CA LYS A 198 0.25 -20.50 4.66
C LYS A 198 1.27 -20.23 3.55
N ILE A 199 0.97 -19.28 2.67
CA ILE A 199 1.81 -18.89 1.55
C ILE A 199 2.67 -17.69 1.98
N GLN A 200 3.98 -17.77 1.75
CA GLN A 200 4.94 -16.71 2.05
C GLN A 200 5.63 -16.25 0.76
N PRO A 201 5.00 -15.34 0.00
CA PRO A 201 5.59 -14.86 -1.22
C PRO A 201 6.70 -13.84 -0.94
N ALA A 202 7.70 -13.79 -1.79
CA ALA A 202 8.70 -12.72 -1.78
C ALA A 202 8.09 -11.38 -2.21
N ARG A 203 6.96 -11.41 -2.93
CA ARG A 203 6.25 -10.22 -3.41
C ARG A 203 4.76 -10.51 -3.61
N VAL A 204 3.94 -9.55 -3.25
CA VAL A 204 2.51 -9.48 -3.57
C VAL A 204 2.33 -8.44 -4.66
N VAL A 205 1.61 -8.80 -5.73
CA VAL A 205 1.23 -7.87 -6.79
C VAL A 205 -0.28 -7.75 -6.80
N ILE A 206 -0.78 -6.55 -6.65
CA ILE A 206 -2.18 -6.23 -6.84
C ILE A 206 -2.33 -5.65 -8.24
N SER A 207 -3.20 -6.23 -9.05
CA SER A 207 -3.58 -5.68 -10.35
C SER A 207 -5.07 -5.36 -10.36
N LEU A 208 -5.40 -4.16 -10.82
CA LEU A 208 -6.76 -3.68 -10.97
C LEU A 208 -6.97 -3.28 -12.43
N SER A 209 -7.99 -3.84 -13.08
CA SER A 209 -8.31 -3.59 -14.49
C SER A 209 -9.78 -3.24 -14.67
N ASP A 210 -10.11 -2.47 -15.72
CA ASP A 210 -11.48 -2.08 -16.05
C ASP A 210 -12.34 -3.25 -16.56
N ARG A 211 -11.69 -4.33 -16.99
CA ARG A 211 -12.30 -5.55 -17.53
C ARG A 211 -11.44 -6.76 -17.26
N GLU A 212 -12.03 -7.94 -17.46
CA GLU A 212 -11.27 -9.18 -17.41
C GLU A 212 -10.28 -9.26 -18.58
N ILE A 213 -9.01 -9.56 -18.24
CA ILE A 213 -7.93 -9.74 -19.20
C ILE A 213 -7.26 -11.08 -18.90
N GLU A 214 -7.03 -11.89 -19.92
CA GLU A 214 -6.30 -13.14 -19.75
C GLU A 214 -4.85 -12.86 -19.32
N PHE A 215 -4.34 -13.64 -18.37
CA PHE A 215 -2.97 -13.47 -17.88
C PHE A 215 -1.94 -13.66 -19.00
N GLY A 216 -1.01 -12.71 -19.10
CA GLY A 216 0.03 -12.72 -20.14
C GLY A 216 -0.43 -12.21 -21.50
N LYS A 217 -1.70 -11.82 -21.66
CA LYS A 217 -2.17 -11.15 -22.88
C LYS A 217 -2.03 -9.63 -22.78
N ASN A 218 -1.72 -9.03 -23.90
CA ASN A 218 -1.69 -7.59 -24.03
C ASN A 218 -3.09 -7.07 -24.39
N ALA A 219 -3.60 -6.10 -23.65
CA ALA A 219 -4.87 -5.43 -23.88
C ALA A 219 -4.65 -3.89 -23.88
N PRO A 220 -4.17 -3.32 -24.99
CA PRO A 220 -3.75 -1.92 -25.04
C PRO A 220 -4.88 -0.93 -24.78
N ASP A 221 -6.15 -1.34 -25.00
CA ASP A 221 -7.34 -0.50 -24.78
C ASP A 221 -7.90 -0.63 -23.36
N ALA A 222 -7.31 -1.46 -22.51
CA ALA A 222 -7.76 -1.63 -21.14
C ALA A 222 -7.03 -0.68 -20.20
N VAL A 223 -7.78 -0.11 -19.26
CA VAL A 223 -7.20 0.64 -18.16
C VAL A 223 -6.73 -0.35 -17.09
N GLN A 224 -5.44 -0.32 -16.77
CA GLN A 224 -4.83 -1.21 -15.80
C GLN A 224 -3.90 -0.45 -14.86
N TYR A 225 -3.95 -0.84 -13.58
CA TYR A 225 -3.01 -0.40 -12.56
C TYR A 225 -2.37 -1.61 -11.90
N PHE A 226 -1.10 -1.46 -11.56
CA PHE A 226 -0.31 -2.48 -10.88
C PHE A 226 0.44 -1.85 -9.73
N GLU A 227 0.36 -2.48 -8.56
CA GLU A 227 1.17 -2.12 -7.41
C GLU A 227 1.86 -3.36 -6.84
N ALA A 228 3.09 -3.20 -6.41
CA ALA A 228 3.88 -4.27 -5.84
C ALA A 228 4.15 -4.00 -4.36
N TYR A 229 4.06 -5.06 -3.57
CA TYR A 229 4.24 -5.01 -2.12
C TYR A 229 5.17 -6.13 -1.66
N THR A 230 5.98 -5.87 -0.65
CA THR A 230 6.55 -6.90 0.21
C THR A 230 5.74 -6.98 1.50
N LEU A 231 5.79 -8.12 2.18
CA LEU A 231 5.14 -8.27 3.47
C LEU A 231 6.15 -8.09 4.62
N ASP A 232 5.80 -7.27 5.60
CA ASP A 232 6.46 -7.19 6.89
C ASP A 232 5.47 -7.69 7.96
N GLY A 233 5.53 -8.99 8.26
CA GLY A 233 4.47 -9.68 8.99
C GLY A 233 3.17 -9.65 8.19
N ASP A 234 2.12 -9.09 8.79
CA ASP A 234 0.80 -8.90 8.19
C ASP A 234 0.62 -7.54 7.48
N THR A 235 1.70 -6.80 7.27
CA THR A 235 1.66 -5.44 6.73
C THR A 235 2.19 -5.41 5.30
N CYS A 236 1.38 -4.90 4.38
CA CYS A 236 1.79 -4.63 3.01
C CYS A 236 2.73 -3.43 2.95
N VAL A 237 3.95 -3.64 2.49
CA VAL A 237 4.96 -2.60 2.27
C VAL A 237 5.05 -2.32 0.78
N TRP A 238 4.52 -1.18 0.35
CA TRP A 238 4.56 -0.80 -1.05
C TRP A 238 5.99 -0.57 -1.54
N GLU A 239 6.37 -1.15 -2.68
CA GLU A 239 7.74 -1.05 -3.19
C GLU A 239 7.95 0.10 -4.17
N GLY A 240 6.92 0.68 -4.73
CA GLY A 240 7.00 1.67 -5.81
C GLY A 240 7.62 1.07 -7.08
N LEU A 241 6.93 1.09 -8.20
CA LEU A 241 7.45 0.70 -9.50
C LEU A 241 8.19 1.85 -10.17
#